data_c1a8c3ee8f6dd7f059c6f8da6936ff7c
#
_entry.id   c1a8c3ee8f6dd7f059c6f8da6936ff7c
#
_cell.length_a   1.000
_cell.length_b   1.000
_cell.length_c   1.000
_cell.angle_alpha   90.00
_cell.angle_beta   90.00
_cell.angle_gamma   90.00
#
_symmetry.space_group_name_H-M   'P 1'
#
loop_
_entity.id
_entity.type
_entity.pdbx_description
1 polymer ?
#
loop_
_entity_poly.entity_id
_entity_poly.type
_entity_poly.pdbx_seq_one_letter_code
_entity_poly.pdbx_strand_id
1 'polypeptide(L)'
;MVKKIQKLLPTEDVRRQRNFVRLIYGIYKAQSVHLSKIARKHGGNSQKLSKVKRIDRFLENEHVKPDEWYQENAKAVLQGVHDSGGMIRLIIDGSKVGFCCQLLMVSVAYRRRSIPIAWTWIKHKRGHSTVKQQIKLLTKVKALIPEGASVSLVGDSEFGKVDLLETLDSWQWFYALRQSGRELYQAVDASDGLWHKLSKAVAKGESKDLGEVYLTQQKAYQTRLVAHWNKSEDTPWLLATNFSTKAQTLKAYKCRMWIEEMFGDFKGHGCDLEASHIRDSEKLDRLTLAVVFIYLWLVAFGSKIIKRGLRYLVDRRDRRDLSIYRIGFDMVEQLLADNKSLTVFLSPYH
;
A
#
# COMPACT_ATOMS: atom_id res chain seq x y z
N MET A 1 -5.55 -21.78 -7.40
CA MET A 1 -6.20 -20.46 -7.44
C MET A 1 -7.74 -20.58 -7.42
N VAL A 2 -8.41 -21.24 -8.41
CA VAL A 2 -9.89 -21.31 -8.49
C VAL A 2 -10.54 -21.73 -7.16
N LYS A 3 -10.15 -22.89 -6.59
CA LYS A 3 -10.70 -23.36 -5.30
C LYS A 3 -10.51 -22.34 -4.15
N LYS A 4 -9.42 -21.55 -4.14
CA LYS A 4 -9.20 -20.51 -3.13
C LYS A 4 -10.15 -19.33 -3.32
N ILE A 5 -10.33 -18.86 -4.56
CA ILE A 5 -11.27 -17.77 -4.87
C ILE A 5 -12.71 -18.21 -4.57
N GLN A 6 -13.09 -19.45 -4.92
CA GLN A 6 -14.43 -19.99 -4.58
C GLN A 6 -14.67 -20.01 -3.06
N LYS A 7 -13.66 -20.35 -2.27
CA LYS A 7 -13.76 -20.34 -0.81
C LYS A 7 -13.87 -18.92 -0.23
N LEU A 8 -13.22 -17.95 -0.85
CA LEU A 8 -13.24 -16.53 -0.41
C LEU A 8 -14.55 -15.83 -0.82
N LEU A 9 -15.13 -16.23 -1.94
CA LEU A 9 -16.30 -15.60 -2.54
C LEU A 9 -17.41 -16.67 -2.77
N PRO A 10 -17.91 -17.33 -1.71
CA PRO A 10 -18.78 -18.51 -1.86
C PRO A 10 -20.13 -18.19 -2.51
N THR A 11 -20.64 -16.97 -2.36
CA THR A 11 -21.91 -16.49 -2.91
C THR A 11 -21.80 -15.88 -4.30
N GLU A 12 -20.56 -15.74 -4.82
CA GLU A 12 -20.30 -15.08 -6.09
C GLU A 12 -20.52 -16.04 -7.28
N ASP A 13 -20.93 -15.49 -8.41
CA ASP A 13 -21.12 -16.25 -9.66
C ASP A 13 -19.84 -16.95 -10.12
N VAL A 14 -19.93 -18.24 -10.39
CA VAL A 14 -18.79 -19.09 -10.76
C VAL A 14 -18.08 -18.62 -12.05
N ARG A 15 -18.81 -18.00 -13.00
CA ARG A 15 -18.22 -17.47 -14.25
C ARG A 15 -17.38 -16.25 -13.94
N ARG A 16 -17.85 -15.36 -13.03
CA ARG A 16 -17.08 -14.19 -12.56
C ARG A 16 -15.82 -14.64 -11.83
N GLN A 17 -15.91 -15.59 -10.90
CA GLN A 17 -14.75 -16.16 -10.21
C GLN A 17 -13.72 -16.75 -11.20
N ARG A 18 -14.16 -17.52 -12.19
CA ARG A 18 -13.28 -18.10 -13.22
C ARG A 18 -12.63 -17.04 -14.10
N ASN A 19 -13.37 -15.99 -14.48
CA ASN A 19 -12.80 -14.89 -15.27
C ASN A 19 -11.77 -14.08 -14.45
N PHE A 20 -12.01 -13.89 -13.17
CA PHE A 20 -11.04 -13.27 -12.26
C PHE A 20 -9.75 -14.08 -12.15
N VAL A 21 -9.85 -15.39 -11.96
CA VAL A 21 -8.66 -16.26 -11.93
C VAL A 21 -7.91 -16.24 -13.28
N ARG A 22 -8.64 -16.21 -14.40
CA ARG A 22 -8.02 -16.04 -15.72
C ARG A 22 -7.29 -14.71 -15.84
N LEU A 23 -7.88 -13.62 -15.34
CA LEU A 23 -7.24 -12.30 -15.32
C LEU A 23 -5.95 -12.33 -14.50
N ILE A 24 -5.99 -12.84 -13.26
CA ILE A 24 -4.80 -13.03 -12.39
C ILE A 24 -3.72 -13.84 -13.12
N TYR A 25 -4.07 -15.01 -13.66
CA TYR A 25 -3.13 -15.86 -14.39
C TYR A 25 -2.52 -15.16 -15.59
N GLY A 26 -3.36 -14.46 -16.36
CA GLY A 26 -2.93 -13.76 -17.56
C GLY A 26 -1.99 -12.59 -17.26
N ILE A 27 -2.25 -11.80 -16.21
CA ILE A 27 -1.36 -10.72 -15.75
C ILE A 27 -0.02 -11.31 -15.28
N TYR A 28 -0.06 -12.33 -14.42
CA TYR A 28 1.14 -13.00 -13.92
C TYR A 28 2.01 -13.51 -15.07
N LYS A 29 1.44 -14.26 -16.03
CA LYS A 29 2.18 -14.79 -17.18
C LYS A 29 2.63 -13.75 -18.20
N ALA A 30 1.94 -12.63 -18.30
CA ALA A 30 2.31 -11.53 -19.20
C ALA A 30 3.27 -10.53 -18.55
N GLN A 31 3.38 -10.54 -17.21
CA GLN A 31 4.07 -9.51 -16.41
C GLN A 31 3.62 -8.10 -16.83
N SER A 32 2.35 -7.96 -17.19
CA SER A 32 1.78 -6.71 -17.66
C SER A 32 0.25 -6.75 -17.58
N VAL A 33 -0.33 -5.62 -17.25
CA VAL A 33 -1.79 -5.42 -17.26
C VAL A 33 -2.34 -5.04 -18.63
N HIS A 34 -1.50 -4.92 -19.66
CA HIS A 34 -1.96 -4.62 -21.02
C HIS A 34 -2.84 -5.75 -21.56
N LEU A 35 -4.12 -5.45 -21.86
CA LEU A 35 -5.14 -6.45 -22.17
C LEU A 35 -4.73 -7.40 -23.34
N SER A 36 -4.06 -6.87 -24.38
CA SER A 36 -3.57 -7.69 -25.48
C SER A 36 -2.42 -8.62 -25.09
N LYS A 37 -1.56 -8.21 -24.13
CA LYS A 37 -0.50 -9.07 -23.60
C LYS A 37 -1.11 -10.21 -22.77
N ILE A 38 -2.08 -9.89 -21.90
CA ILE A 38 -2.85 -10.85 -21.11
C ILE A 38 -3.56 -11.86 -22.02
N ALA A 39 -4.28 -11.39 -23.04
CA ALA A 39 -5.04 -12.23 -23.97
C ALA A 39 -4.17 -13.26 -24.70
N ARG A 40 -2.91 -12.93 -25.01
CA ARG A 40 -1.93 -13.86 -25.61
C ARG A 40 -1.51 -15.00 -24.69
N LYS A 41 -1.66 -14.84 -23.38
CA LYS A 41 -1.33 -15.87 -22.39
C LYS A 41 -2.50 -16.80 -22.07
N HIS A 42 -3.70 -16.49 -22.59
CA HIS A 42 -4.86 -17.38 -22.44
C HIS A 42 -4.87 -18.44 -23.57
N GLY A 43 -4.87 -19.70 -23.17
CA GLY A 43 -5.03 -20.83 -24.11
C GLY A 43 -6.41 -20.88 -24.78
N GLY A 44 -6.59 -21.90 -25.62
CA GLY A 44 -7.85 -22.18 -26.35
C GLY A 44 -7.94 -21.49 -27.72
N ASN A 45 -8.86 -21.97 -28.56
CA ASN A 45 -8.96 -21.64 -29.99
C ASN A 45 -9.68 -20.31 -30.30
N SER A 46 -10.14 -19.56 -29.30
CA SER A 46 -10.79 -18.26 -29.52
C SER A 46 -9.80 -17.22 -30.04
N GLN A 47 -10.27 -16.39 -30.96
CA GLN A 47 -9.47 -15.28 -31.50
C GLN A 47 -8.98 -14.34 -30.39
N LYS A 48 -7.82 -13.71 -30.60
CA LYS A 48 -7.21 -12.76 -29.66
C LYS A 48 -8.18 -11.62 -29.25
N LEU A 49 -8.87 -11.03 -30.22
CA LEU A 49 -9.82 -9.94 -29.95
C LEU A 49 -10.99 -10.40 -29.05
N SER A 50 -11.49 -11.62 -29.25
CA SER A 50 -12.52 -12.19 -28.38
C SER A 50 -12.04 -12.39 -26.94
N LYS A 51 -10.76 -12.76 -26.76
CA LYS A 51 -10.12 -12.87 -25.45
C LYS A 51 -9.97 -11.49 -24.78
N VAL A 52 -9.54 -10.47 -25.53
CA VAL A 52 -9.46 -9.07 -25.06
C VAL A 52 -10.83 -8.57 -24.63
N LYS A 53 -11.86 -8.70 -25.48
CA LYS A 53 -13.24 -8.30 -25.15
C LYS A 53 -13.82 -9.01 -23.92
N ARG A 54 -13.41 -10.26 -23.66
CA ARG A 54 -13.81 -10.99 -22.44
C ARG A 54 -13.18 -10.39 -21.19
N ILE A 55 -11.91 -10.00 -21.24
CA ILE A 55 -11.22 -9.33 -20.14
C ILE A 55 -11.86 -7.97 -19.89
N ASP A 56 -12.07 -7.19 -20.95
CA ASP A 56 -12.65 -5.85 -20.86
C ASP A 56 -14.06 -5.88 -20.25
N ARG A 57 -14.94 -6.80 -20.72
CA ARG A 57 -16.26 -7.03 -20.10
C ARG A 57 -16.22 -7.43 -18.63
N PHE A 58 -15.16 -8.17 -18.20
CA PHE A 58 -14.97 -8.46 -16.78
C PHE A 58 -14.63 -7.17 -15.99
N LEU A 59 -13.78 -6.31 -16.55
CA LEU A 59 -13.43 -5.03 -15.93
C LEU A 59 -14.59 -4.02 -15.93
N GLU A 60 -15.54 -4.14 -16.85
CA GLU A 60 -16.79 -3.35 -16.90
C GLU A 60 -17.86 -3.84 -15.92
N ASN A 61 -17.74 -5.05 -15.40
CA ASN A 61 -18.81 -5.69 -14.65
C ASN A 61 -18.99 -5.06 -13.26
N GLU A 62 -20.06 -4.31 -13.06
CA GLU A 62 -20.41 -3.60 -11.82
C GLU A 62 -20.65 -4.52 -10.61
N HIS A 63 -20.99 -5.80 -10.86
CA HIS A 63 -21.13 -6.79 -9.78
C HIS A 63 -19.78 -7.20 -9.18
N VAL A 64 -18.66 -6.92 -9.85
CA VAL A 64 -17.33 -7.12 -9.30
C VAL A 64 -16.98 -5.88 -8.46
N LYS A 65 -17.15 -5.97 -7.17
CA LYS A 65 -16.90 -4.89 -6.20
C LYS A 65 -15.57 -5.15 -5.47
N PRO A 66 -14.50 -4.44 -5.81
CA PRO A 66 -13.16 -4.69 -5.26
C PRO A 66 -13.12 -4.68 -3.73
N ASP A 67 -13.77 -3.73 -3.08
CA ASP A 67 -13.82 -3.63 -1.62
C ASP A 67 -14.39 -4.92 -0.99
N GLU A 68 -15.54 -5.41 -1.50
CA GLU A 68 -16.20 -6.62 -0.99
C GLU A 68 -15.36 -7.88 -1.27
N TRP A 69 -14.76 -7.97 -2.46
CA TRP A 69 -13.97 -9.13 -2.88
C TRP A 69 -12.64 -9.26 -2.14
N TYR A 70 -12.08 -8.14 -1.65
CA TYR A 70 -10.80 -8.13 -0.97
C TYR A 70 -10.91 -8.09 0.57
N GLN A 71 -12.06 -7.72 1.10
CA GLN A 71 -12.30 -7.46 2.53
C GLN A 71 -11.79 -8.56 3.45
N GLU A 72 -12.11 -9.82 3.16
CA GLU A 72 -11.71 -10.95 4.01
C GLU A 72 -10.20 -11.18 4.01
N ASN A 73 -9.52 -10.92 2.88
CA ASN A 73 -8.05 -10.98 2.86
C ASN A 73 -7.44 -9.82 3.66
N ALA A 74 -7.98 -8.62 3.55
CA ALA A 74 -7.52 -7.46 4.31
C ALA A 74 -7.69 -7.69 5.82
N LYS A 75 -8.85 -8.17 6.27
CA LYS A 75 -9.10 -8.56 7.67
C LYS A 75 -8.11 -9.63 8.14
N ALA A 76 -7.90 -10.69 7.36
CA ALA A 76 -6.99 -11.78 7.72
C ALA A 76 -5.54 -11.29 7.85
N VAL A 77 -5.09 -10.35 7.01
CA VAL A 77 -3.77 -9.73 7.10
C VAL A 77 -3.65 -8.89 8.37
N LEU A 78 -4.63 -8.02 8.65
CA LEU A 78 -4.63 -7.17 9.85
C LEU A 78 -4.71 -8.00 11.13
N GLN A 79 -5.55 -9.04 11.15
CA GLN A 79 -5.66 -9.97 12.27
C GLN A 79 -4.32 -10.69 12.52
N GLY A 80 -3.66 -11.18 11.47
CA GLY A 80 -2.35 -11.83 11.62
C GLY A 80 -1.27 -10.91 12.18
N VAL A 81 -1.28 -9.59 11.85
CA VAL A 81 -0.40 -8.61 12.47
C VAL A 81 -0.75 -8.40 13.93
N HIS A 82 -2.03 -8.26 14.27
CA HIS A 82 -2.51 -8.10 15.63
C HIS A 82 -2.15 -9.30 16.52
N ASP A 83 -2.41 -10.52 16.04
CA ASP A 83 -2.13 -11.77 16.76
C ASP A 83 -0.64 -12.00 17.01
N SER A 84 0.23 -11.39 16.21
CA SER A 84 1.68 -11.39 16.45
C SER A 84 2.12 -10.44 17.57
N GLY A 85 1.19 -9.77 18.26
CA GLY A 85 1.44 -8.86 19.38
C GLY A 85 2.00 -7.51 18.97
N GLY A 86 1.89 -7.15 17.69
CA GLY A 86 2.44 -5.91 17.16
C GLY A 86 1.39 -4.80 16.95
N MET A 87 1.84 -3.54 17.02
CA MET A 87 1.05 -2.40 16.53
C MET A 87 0.82 -2.54 15.03
N ILE A 88 -0.41 -2.35 14.57
CA ILE A 88 -0.76 -2.27 13.15
C ILE A 88 -0.21 -0.95 12.59
N ARG A 89 0.85 -1.03 11.80
CA ARG A 89 1.50 0.14 11.19
C ARG A 89 0.97 0.32 9.79
N LEU A 90 0.07 1.28 9.63
CA LEU A 90 -0.50 1.65 8.33
C LEU A 90 0.38 2.69 7.65
N ILE A 91 0.42 2.60 6.32
CA ILE A 91 1.11 3.54 5.45
C ILE A 91 0.09 4.01 4.43
N ILE A 92 -0.08 5.33 4.29
CA ILE A 92 -0.90 5.92 3.24
C ILE A 92 0.02 6.63 2.24
N ASP A 93 -0.21 6.38 0.96
CA ASP A 93 0.52 7.05 -0.11
C ASP A 93 -0.26 7.01 -1.42
N GLY A 94 0.11 7.91 -2.34
CA GLY A 94 -0.48 8.01 -3.66
C GLY A 94 0.54 7.73 -4.76
N SER A 95 0.18 6.88 -5.73
CA SER A 95 1.02 6.62 -6.89
C SER A 95 0.34 7.06 -8.17
N LYS A 96 1.02 7.90 -8.95
CA LYS A 96 0.53 8.28 -10.30
C LYS A 96 0.62 7.07 -11.22
N VAL A 97 -0.45 6.84 -11.99
CA VAL A 97 -0.51 5.79 -13.00
C VAL A 97 -1.06 6.39 -14.28
N GLY A 98 -0.25 6.41 -15.33
CA GLY A 98 -0.59 7.10 -16.58
C GLY A 98 -0.74 8.62 -16.42
N PHE A 99 -1.53 9.24 -17.29
CA PHE A 99 -1.58 10.71 -17.40
C PHE A 99 -2.68 11.39 -16.57
N CYS A 100 -3.67 10.67 -16.03
CA CYS A 100 -4.88 11.30 -15.47
C CYS A 100 -5.37 10.73 -14.14
N CYS A 101 -4.70 9.71 -13.61
CA CYS A 101 -5.20 9.02 -12.45
C CYS A 101 -4.11 8.81 -11.40
N GLN A 102 -4.50 8.90 -10.13
CA GLN A 102 -3.68 8.55 -8.98
C GLN A 102 -4.33 7.38 -8.25
N LEU A 103 -3.56 6.36 -7.96
CA LEU A 103 -3.95 5.29 -7.05
C LEU A 103 -3.59 5.73 -5.63
N LEU A 104 -4.60 6.10 -4.83
CA LEU A 104 -4.44 6.31 -3.40
C LEU A 104 -4.62 4.98 -2.67
N MET A 105 -3.67 4.61 -1.83
CA MET A 105 -3.65 3.31 -1.16
C MET A 105 -3.29 3.43 0.31
N VAL A 106 -3.96 2.62 1.14
CA VAL A 106 -3.55 2.33 2.50
C VAL A 106 -3.05 0.89 2.55
N SER A 107 -1.87 0.70 3.09
CA SER A 107 -1.22 -0.60 3.25
C SER A 107 -0.75 -0.80 4.68
N VAL A 108 -0.52 -2.04 5.10
CA VAL A 108 0.11 -2.38 6.37
C VAL A 108 1.57 -2.74 6.17
N ALA A 109 2.45 -2.22 7.03
CA ALA A 109 3.88 -2.50 6.99
C ALA A 109 4.17 -3.99 7.27
N TYR A 110 4.95 -4.63 6.39
CA TYR A 110 5.26 -6.05 6.47
C TYR A 110 6.67 -6.35 5.93
N ARG A 111 7.61 -6.71 6.83
CA ARG A 111 8.96 -7.22 6.49
C ARG A 111 9.69 -6.43 5.39
N ARG A 112 9.81 -5.11 5.52
CA ARG A 112 10.39 -4.16 4.57
C ARG A 112 9.61 -4.05 3.24
N ARG A 113 8.35 -4.46 3.24
CA ARG A 113 7.34 -4.23 2.21
C ARG A 113 6.08 -3.75 2.89
N SER A 114 5.08 -3.44 2.13
CA SER A 114 3.74 -3.21 2.64
C SER A 114 2.74 -4.11 1.94
N ILE A 115 1.64 -4.42 2.60
CA ILE A 115 0.56 -5.23 2.04
C ILE A 115 -0.65 -4.32 1.88
N PRO A 116 -1.26 -4.22 0.68
CA PRO A 116 -2.46 -3.45 0.46
C PRO A 116 -3.59 -3.84 1.42
N ILE A 117 -4.30 -2.85 1.96
CA ILE A 117 -5.50 -3.05 2.78
C ILE A 117 -6.73 -2.47 2.09
N ALA A 118 -6.63 -1.24 1.59
CA ALA A 118 -7.67 -0.58 0.82
C ALA A 118 -7.07 0.44 -0.14
N TRP A 119 -7.80 0.75 -1.20
CA TRP A 119 -7.38 1.72 -2.21
C TRP A 119 -8.57 2.43 -2.83
N THR A 120 -8.28 3.51 -3.55
CA THR A 120 -9.23 4.21 -4.41
C THR A 120 -8.51 4.93 -5.55
N TRP A 121 -9.18 5.08 -6.68
CA TRP A 121 -8.66 5.82 -7.82
C TRP A 121 -9.18 7.25 -7.84
N ILE A 122 -8.27 8.19 -7.99
CA ILE A 122 -8.56 9.62 -8.00
C ILE A 122 -8.30 10.17 -9.39
N LYS A 123 -9.33 10.76 -9.99
CA LYS A 123 -9.22 11.52 -11.24
C LYS A 123 -8.87 12.97 -10.90
N HIS A 124 -7.61 13.35 -11.06
CA HIS A 124 -7.20 14.73 -10.82
C HIS A 124 -5.99 15.12 -11.66
N LYS A 125 -6.07 16.28 -12.34
CA LYS A 125 -4.97 16.80 -13.18
C LYS A 125 -3.65 17.00 -12.42
N ARG A 126 -3.69 17.33 -11.14
CA ARG A 126 -2.52 17.61 -10.28
C ARG A 126 -2.01 16.39 -9.50
N GLY A 127 -2.77 15.29 -9.48
CA GLY A 127 -2.34 14.03 -8.84
C GLY A 127 -2.21 14.07 -7.32
N HIS A 128 -3.04 14.89 -6.62
CA HIS A 128 -3.10 14.92 -5.16
C HIS A 128 -4.52 14.59 -4.68
N SER A 129 -4.61 13.85 -3.57
CA SER A 129 -5.86 13.53 -2.92
C SER A 129 -6.34 14.69 -2.03
N THR A 130 -7.65 14.83 -1.89
CA THR A 130 -8.23 15.73 -0.88
C THR A 130 -8.31 15.02 0.47
N VAL A 131 -8.29 15.81 1.57
CA VAL A 131 -8.44 15.27 2.93
C VAL A 131 -9.73 14.44 3.08
N LYS A 132 -10.82 14.87 2.46
CA LYS A 132 -12.08 14.10 2.44
C LYS A 132 -11.93 12.71 1.82
N GLN A 133 -11.16 12.59 0.72
CA GLN A 133 -10.88 11.30 0.08
C GLN A 133 -9.98 10.43 0.97
N GLN A 134 -8.97 11.03 1.61
CA GLN A 134 -8.08 10.35 2.55
C GLN A 134 -8.87 9.78 3.75
N ILE A 135 -9.68 10.61 4.42
CA ILE A 135 -10.52 10.20 5.55
C ILE A 135 -11.53 9.13 5.12
N LYS A 136 -12.19 9.30 3.94
CA LYS A 136 -13.11 8.28 3.42
C LYS A 136 -12.43 6.92 3.24
N LEU A 137 -11.21 6.89 2.70
CA LEU A 137 -10.45 5.64 2.53
C LEU A 137 -10.04 5.06 3.89
N LEU A 138 -9.54 5.89 4.80
CA LEU A 138 -9.14 5.46 6.15
C LEU A 138 -10.33 4.96 6.99
N THR A 139 -11.53 5.53 6.81
CA THR A 139 -12.76 5.04 7.46
C THR A 139 -13.09 3.60 7.04
N LYS A 140 -12.89 3.25 5.75
CA LYS A 140 -13.01 1.86 5.28
C LYS A 140 -12.00 0.95 5.98
N VAL A 141 -10.75 1.40 6.11
CA VAL A 141 -9.70 0.64 6.81
C VAL A 141 -10.03 0.47 8.28
N LYS A 142 -10.52 1.53 8.96
CA LYS A 142 -10.92 1.49 10.37
C LYS A 142 -11.93 0.39 10.65
N ALA A 143 -12.90 0.19 9.76
CA ALA A 143 -13.90 -0.87 9.87
C ALA A 143 -13.33 -2.30 9.73
N LEU A 144 -12.08 -2.45 9.27
CA LEU A 144 -11.38 -3.73 9.12
C LEU A 144 -10.39 -4.01 10.26
N ILE A 145 -10.11 -3.01 11.11
CA ILE A 145 -9.15 -3.14 12.23
C ILE A 145 -9.75 -4.08 13.29
N PRO A 146 -8.97 -5.07 13.78
CA PRO A 146 -9.39 -5.90 14.90
C PRO A 146 -9.65 -5.06 16.16
N GLU A 147 -10.62 -5.48 16.95
CA GLU A 147 -10.94 -4.84 18.23
C GLU A 147 -9.73 -4.86 19.17
N GLY A 148 -9.50 -3.77 19.88
CA GLY A 148 -8.37 -3.62 20.80
C GLY A 148 -7.00 -3.44 20.14
N ALA A 149 -6.91 -3.45 18.81
CA ALA A 149 -5.63 -3.30 18.14
C ALA A 149 -5.10 -1.86 18.26
N SER A 150 -3.82 -1.73 18.63
CA SER A 150 -3.09 -0.46 18.54
C SER A 150 -2.72 -0.18 17.08
N VAL A 151 -3.01 1.02 16.60
CA VAL A 151 -2.82 1.42 15.20
C VAL A 151 -1.95 2.66 15.10
N SER A 152 -1.08 2.70 14.10
CA SER A 152 -0.37 3.93 13.71
C SER A 152 -0.47 4.17 12.21
N LEU A 153 -0.49 5.44 11.79
CA LEU A 153 -0.48 5.87 10.40
C LEU A 153 0.76 6.71 10.11
N VAL A 154 1.41 6.41 8.98
CA VAL A 154 2.46 7.25 8.42
C VAL A 154 2.13 7.63 6.98
N GLY A 155 2.54 8.82 6.57
CA GLY A 155 2.32 9.35 5.22
C GLY A 155 3.25 10.52 4.92
N ASP A 156 3.37 10.89 3.65
CA ASP A 156 4.16 12.03 3.22
C ASP A 156 3.45 13.38 3.48
N SER A 157 3.99 14.46 2.93
CA SER A 157 3.44 15.82 3.14
C SER A 157 2.08 16.07 2.47
N GLU A 158 1.61 15.19 1.59
CA GLU A 158 0.25 15.23 1.07
C GLU A 158 -0.77 14.98 2.19
N PHE A 159 -0.38 14.17 3.18
CA PHE A 159 -1.24 13.70 4.30
C PHE A 159 -1.07 14.50 5.59
N GLY A 160 -0.33 15.60 5.56
CA GLY A 160 -0.02 16.42 6.76
C GLY A 160 -1.10 17.44 7.16
N LYS A 161 -2.33 17.37 6.65
CA LYS A 161 -3.36 18.38 6.95
C LYS A 161 -3.99 18.17 8.33
N VAL A 162 -4.23 19.28 9.04
CA VAL A 162 -4.77 19.28 10.40
C VAL A 162 -6.07 18.48 10.53
N ASP A 163 -7.01 18.59 9.56
CA ASP A 163 -8.27 17.84 9.58
C ASP A 163 -8.06 16.32 9.63
N LEU A 164 -6.97 15.83 9.01
CA LEU A 164 -6.61 14.41 9.11
C LEU A 164 -6.04 14.09 10.50
N LEU A 165 -5.16 14.95 11.06
CA LEU A 165 -4.60 14.76 12.40
C LEU A 165 -5.71 14.69 13.45
N GLU A 166 -6.65 15.66 13.45
CA GLU A 166 -7.84 15.69 14.31
C GLU A 166 -8.66 14.39 14.20
N THR A 167 -8.84 13.89 12.96
CA THR A 167 -9.55 12.64 12.73
C THR A 167 -8.83 11.46 13.37
N LEU A 168 -7.49 11.37 13.22
CA LEU A 168 -6.70 10.28 13.79
C LEU A 168 -6.69 10.31 15.31
N ASP A 169 -6.62 11.50 15.93
CA ASP A 169 -6.73 11.65 17.38
C ASP A 169 -8.11 11.23 17.88
N SER A 170 -9.19 11.59 17.18
CA SER A 170 -10.54 11.14 17.52
C SER A 170 -10.71 9.62 17.47
N TRP A 171 -9.89 8.92 16.66
CA TRP A 171 -9.84 7.47 16.58
C TRP A 171 -8.83 6.83 17.54
N GLN A 172 -8.09 7.64 18.28
CA GLN A 172 -7.00 7.20 19.16
C GLN A 172 -5.91 6.42 18.40
N TRP A 173 -5.67 6.79 17.15
CA TRP A 173 -4.58 6.24 16.35
C TRP A 173 -3.31 7.05 16.56
N PHE A 174 -2.19 6.37 16.68
CA PHE A 174 -0.89 7.02 16.60
C PHE A 174 -0.61 7.49 15.18
N TYR A 175 0.18 8.55 15.05
CA TYR A 175 0.60 8.99 13.73
C TYR A 175 2.00 9.61 13.73
N ALA A 176 2.66 9.54 12.56
CA ALA A 176 3.82 10.35 12.20
C ALA A 176 3.64 10.79 10.74
N LEU A 177 3.10 12.00 10.55
CA LEU A 177 2.74 12.53 9.24
C LEU A 177 3.63 13.71 8.88
N ARG A 178 4.29 13.61 7.69
CA ARG A 178 5.20 14.65 7.25
C ARG A 178 4.44 15.94 6.92
N GLN A 179 5.00 17.05 7.35
CA GLN A 179 4.49 18.38 7.10
C GLN A 179 5.24 19.04 5.95
N SER A 180 4.57 19.95 5.26
CA SER A 180 5.23 20.81 4.29
C SER A 180 6.16 21.81 5.00
N GLY A 181 7.35 22.01 4.50
CA GLY A 181 8.28 23.03 5.03
C GLY A 181 7.76 24.48 4.96
N ARG A 182 6.64 24.70 4.24
CA ARG A 182 5.98 26.02 4.15
C ARG A 182 5.03 26.29 5.30
N GLU A 183 4.58 25.25 6.00
CA GLU A 183 3.69 25.39 7.15
C GLU A 183 4.41 26.12 8.31
N LEU A 184 3.63 26.75 9.18
CA LEU A 184 4.11 27.49 10.34
C LEU A 184 3.85 26.69 11.62
N TYR A 185 4.73 26.83 12.58
CA TYR A 185 4.56 26.31 13.94
C TYR A 185 4.96 27.36 14.97
N GLN A 186 4.40 27.23 16.17
CA GLN A 186 4.73 28.01 17.35
C GLN A 186 4.88 27.05 18.53
N ALA A 187 5.95 27.13 19.30
CA ALA A 187 6.08 26.32 20.52
C ALA A 187 5.01 26.73 21.55
N VAL A 188 4.40 25.76 22.23
CA VAL A 188 3.30 26.03 23.21
C VAL A 188 3.81 26.89 24.37
N ASP A 189 5.05 26.70 24.78
CA ASP A 189 5.73 27.39 25.87
C ASP A 189 6.53 28.65 25.43
N ALA A 190 6.42 29.03 24.14
CA ALA A 190 7.14 30.20 23.62
C ALA A 190 6.56 31.51 24.21
N SER A 191 7.37 32.24 24.96
CA SER A 191 7.00 33.53 25.55
C SER A 191 6.88 34.68 24.55
N ASP A 192 7.47 34.52 23.36
CA ASP A 192 7.49 35.54 22.30
C ASP A 192 6.28 35.51 21.37
N GLY A 193 5.47 34.43 21.42
CA GLY A 193 4.31 34.25 20.57
C GLY A 193 4.59 34.17 19.08
N LEU A 194 5.85 33.94 18.66
CA LEU A 194 6.25 34.01 17.27
C LEU A 194 6.00 32.71 16.51
N TRP A 195 5.54 32.86 15.26
CA TRP A 195 5.35 31.75 14.34
C TRP A 195 6.59 31.55 13.44
N HIS A 196 7.11 30.34 13.38
CA HIS A 196 8.29 29.96 12.63
C HIS A 196 7.94 29.05 11.46
N LYS A 197 8.69 29.18 10.33
CA LYS A 197 8.56 28.22 9.21
C LYS A 197 9.19 26.88 9.58
N LEU A 198 8.47 25.79 9.32
CA LEU A 198 8.96 24.43 9.54
C LEU A 198 10.28 24.14 8.80
N SER A 199 10.48 24.71 7.61
CA SER A 199 11.74 24.55 6.86
C SER A 199 12.99 25.06 7.60
N LYS A 200 12.82 25.90 8.62
CA LYS A 200 13.92 26.43 9.45
C LYS A 200 14.08 25.68 10.78
N ALA A 201 13.25 24.65 11.04
CA ALA A 201 13.23 23.95 12.32
C ALA A 201 14.50 23.11 12.59
N VAL A 202 15.19 22.66 11.55
CA VAL A 202 16.34 21.74 11.66
C VAL A 202 17.36 22.04 10.56
N ALA A 203 18.64 21.96 10.90
CA ALA A 203 19.74 22.02 9.92
C ALA A 203 20.11 20.62 9.40
N LYS A 204 20.78 20.58 8.24
CA LYS A 204 21.21 19.32 7.62
C LYS A 204 22.18 18.56 8.53
N GLY A 205 21.89 17.31 8.82
CA GLY A 205 22.64 16.46 9.75
C GLY A 205 22.13 16.48 11.18
N GLU A 206 21.11 17.28 11.50
CA GLU A 206 20.53 17.39 12.85
C GLU A 206 19.24 16.59 13.01
N SER A 207 18.88 16.35 14.27
CA SER A 207 17.60 15.72 14.67
C SER A 207 17.12 16.37 15.96
N LYS A 208 16.02 17.09 15.88
CA LYS A 208 15.41 17.85 17.00
C LYS A 208 14.04 17.30 17.38
N ASP A 209 13.77 17.29 18.66
CA ASP A 209 12.42 17.17 19.21
C ASP A 209 12.00 18.59 19.60
N LEU A 210 11.00 19.11 18.91
CA LEU A 210 10.50 20.46 19.14
C LEU A 210 9.41 20.51 20.23
N GLY A 211 9.07 19.35 20.82
CA GLY A 211 8.04 19.25 21.83
C GLY A 211 6.63 19.52 21.30
N GLU A 212 5.77 20.00 22.19
CA GLU A 212 4.40 20.41 21.85
C GLU A 212 4.41 21.76 21.14
N VAL A 213 3.71 21.81 20.02
CA VAL A 213 3.60 23.02 19.19
C VAL A 213 2.16 23.25 18.74
N TYR A 214 1.83 24.49 18.45
CA TYR A 214 0.69 24.85 17.61
C TYR A 214 1.11 24.78 16.15
N LEU A 215 0.40 23.98 15.36
CA LEU A 215 0.65 23.78 13.93
C LEU A 215 -0.37 24.58 13.13
N THR A 216 0.09 25.30 12.12
CA THR A 216 -0.65 26.23 11.25
C THR A 216 -1.30 27.39 12.01
N GLN A 217 -0.99 28.62 11.61
CA GLN A 217 -1.53 29.84 12.25
C GLN A 217 -3.06 29.90 12.18
N GLN A 218 -3.67 29.35 11.11
CA GLN A 218 -5.11 29.39 10.90
C GLN A 218 -5.89 28.50 11.89
N LYS A 219 -5.36 27.31 12.21
CA LYS A 219 -6.05 26.32 13.06
C LYS A 219 -5.46 26.20 14.47
N ALA A 220 -4.21 26.62 14.64
CA ALA A 220 -3.48 26.52 15.90
C ALA A 220 -3.63 25.13 16.57
N TYR A 221 -3.51 24.07 15.76
CA TYR A 221 -3.69 22.70 16.22
C TYR A 221 -2.50 22.23 17.05
N GLN A 222 -2.75 21.83 18.29
CA GLN A 222 -1.70 21.37 19.18
C GLN A 222 -1.29 19.94 18.85
N THR A 223 0.01 19.73 18.64
CA THR A 223 0.61 18.42 18.36
C THR A 223 2.10 18.44 18.68
N ARG A 224 2.71 17.28 18.85
CA ARG A 224 4.17 17.18 18.97
C ARG A 224 4.81 17.26 17.58
N LEU A 225 5.97 17.91 17.50
CA LEU A 225 6.72 18.07 16.26
C LEU A 225 8.13 17.51 16.41
N VAL A 226 8.52 16.61 15.50
CA VAL A 226 9.87 16.05 15.40
C VAL A 226 10.45 16.41 14.05
N ALA A 227 11.65 17.01 14.04
CA ALA A 227 12.38 17.37 12.85
C ALA A 227 13.68 16.57 12.74
N HIS A 228 13.92 15.95 11.58
CA HIS A 228 15.11 15.15 11.32
C HIS A 228 15.61 15.38 9.90
N TRP A 229 16.87 15.70 9.73
CA TRP A 229 17.50 15.90 8.41
C TRP A 229 18.77 15.05 8.29
N ASN A 230 18.67 13.92 7.62
CA ASN A 230 19.85 13.10 7.33
C ASN A 230 20.76 13.83 6.35
N LYS A 231 22.09 13.69 6.52
CA LYS A 231 23.10 14.28 5.62
C LYS A 231 22.96 13.83 4.15
N SER A 232 22.48 12.60 3.94
CA SER A 232 22.27 12.01 2.61
C SER A 232 20.95 12.39 1.95
N GLU A 233 20.03 13.07 2.66
CA GLU A 233 18.73 13.44 2.12
C GLU A 233 18.67 14.91 1.68
N ASP A 234 17.91 15.20 0.61
CA ASP A 234 17.77 16.57 0.10
C ASP A 234 16.80 17.41 0.93
N THR A 235 15.88 16.78 1.64
CA THR A 235 14.84 17.49 2.40
C THR A 235 14.61 16.82 3.76
N PRO A 236 14.32 17.64 4.82
CA PRO A 236 14.11 17.12 6.16
C PRO A 236 12.78 16.36 6.29
N TRP A 237 12.72 15.47 7.25
CA TRP A 237 11.47 14.95 7.82
C TRP A 237 10.98 15.91 8.90
N LEU A 238 9.86 16.53 8.64
CA LEU A 238 9.17 17.44 9.55
C LEU A 238 7.87 16.75 9.95
N LEU A 239 7.84 16.09 11.10
CA LEU A 239 6.83 15.11 11.46
C LEU A 239 5.92 15.64 12.56
N ALA A 240 4.64 15.87 12.23
CA ALA A 240 3.60 15.99 13.24
C ALA A 240 3.28 14.59 13.78
N THR A 241 3.17 14.47 15.10
CA THR A 241 3.06 13.16 15.75
C THR A 241 2.41 13.26 17.12
N ASN A 242 1.75 12.19 17.56
CA ASN A 242 1.28 11.99 18.93
C ASN A 242 2.04 10.85 19.65
N PHE A 243 3.14 10.36 19.08
CA PHE A 243 4.06 9.50 19.81
C PHE A 243 4.78 10.28 20.92
N SER A 244 5.01 9.64 22.06
CA SER A 244 5.61 10.26 23.24
C SER A 244 7.11 10.59 23.10
N THR A 245 7.83 9.98 22.14
CA THR A 245 9.26 10.22 21.97
C THR A 245 9.67 10.39 20.52
N LYS A 246 10.74 11.17 20.29
CA LYS A 246 11.41 11.32 18.98
C LYS A 246 11.81 9.96 18.39
N ALA A 247 12.33 9.06 19.22
CA ALA A 247 12.79 7.75 18.75
C ALA A 247 11.63 6.89 18.21
N GLN A 248 10.48 6.88 18.88
CA GLN A 248 9.27 6.19 18.42
C GLN A 248 8.76 6.79 17.10
N THR A 249 8.70 8.12 17.01
CA THR A 249 8.26 8.84 15.80
C THR A 249 9.14 8.49 14.60
N LEU A 250 10.46 8.58 14.73
CA LEU A 250 11.38 8.27 13.64
C LEU A 250 11.34 6.78 13.27
N LYS A 251 11.22 5.88 14.26
CA LYS A 251 11.07 4.44 14.01
C LYS A 251 9.77 4.14 13.25
N ALA A 252 8.66 4.80 13.60
CA ALA A 252 7.40 4.65 12.90
C ALA A 252 7.50 5.16 11.46
N TYR A 253 8.03 6.36 11.26
CA TYR A 253 8.08 6.98 9.93
C TYR A 253 9.01 6.26 8.94
N LYS A 254 10.06 5.59 9.40
CA LYS A 254 10.97 4.80 8.54
C LYS A 254 10.27 3.78 7.66
N CYS A 255 9.13 3.22 8.08
CA CYS A 255 8.41 2.24 7.27
C CYS A 255 7.65 2.86 6.09
N ARG A 256 7.51 4.19 6.00
CA ARG A 256 6.83 4.86 4.88
C ARG A 256 7.36 4.44 3.52
N MET A 257 8.68 4.29 3.40
CA MET A 257 9.32 3.89 2.14
C MET A 257 8.88 2.50 1.64
N TRP A 258 8.30 1.67 2.50
CA TRP A 258 7.92 0.30 2.12
C TRP A 258 6.71 0.25 1.18
N ILE A 259 5.88 1.30 1.13
CA ILE A 259 4.80 1.41 0.16
C ILE A 259 5.32 1.77 -1.24
N GLU A 260 6.38 2.57 -1.33
CA GLU A 260 7.05 2.90 -2.60
C GLU A 260 7.64 1.65 -3.25
N GLU A 261 8.24 0.77 -2.46
CA GLU A 261 8.73 -0.53 -2.90
C GLU A 261 7.60 -1.43 -3.45
N MET A 262 6.44 -1.42 -2.78
CA MET A 262 5.24 -2.13 -3.27
C MET A 262 4.73 -1.54 -4.59
N PHE A 263 4.68 -0.20 -4.71
CA PHE A 263 4.31 0.44 -5.97
C PHE A 263 5.30 0.11 -7.09
N GLY A 264 6.60 -0.03 -6.79
CA GLY A 264 7.61 -0.52 -7.72
C GLY A 264 7.27 -1.92 -8.25
N ASP A 265 6.86 -2.84 -7.34
CA ASP A 265 6.41 -4.19 -7.71
C ASP A 265 5.11 -4.19 -8.54
N PHE A 266 4.20 -3.22 -8.32
CA PHE A 266 2.98 -3.05 -9.13
C PHE A 266 3.28 -2.51 -10.54
N LYS A 267 4.31 -1.70 -10.68
CA LYS A 267 4.75 -1.07 -11.92
C LYS A 267 5.82 -1.93 -12.65
N GLY A 268 6.99 -1.39 -12.86
CA GLY A 268 8.01 -1.97 -13.73
C GLY A 268 8.62 -3.29 -13.26
N HIS A 269 8.53 -3.62 -11.98
CA HIS A 269 9.16 -4.83 -11.43
C HIS A 269 8.23 -6.06 -11.41
N GLY A 270 6.95 -5.94 -11.80
CA GLY A 270 6.02 -7.06 -11.71
C GLY A 270 4.85 -7.02 -12.67
N CYS A 271 3.85 -6.19 -12.41
CA CYS A 271 2.59 -6.21 -13.16
C CYS A 271 2.49 -5.16 -14.26
N ASP A 272 3.42 -4.21 -14.33
CA ASP A 272 3.44 -3.10 -15.30
C ASP A 272 2.08 -2.35 -15.36
N LEU A 273 1.62 -1.87 -14.18
CA LEU A 273 0.30 -1.25 -14.03
C LEU A 273 0.10 -0.02 -14.94
N GLU A 274 1.18 0.64 -15.33
CA GLU A 274 1.17 1.79 -16.22
C GLU A 274 0.83 1.42 -17.68
N ALA A 275 1.06 0.16 -18.08
CA ALA A 275 0.71 -0.34 -19.41
C ALA A 275 -0.78 -0.59 -19.62
N SER A 276 -1.64 -0.29 -18.64
CA SER A 276 -3.10 -0.52 -18.77
C SER A 276 -3.73 0.30 -19.89
N HIS A 277 -3.28 1.55 -20.07
CA HIS A 277 -3.89 2.57 -20.92
C HIS A 277 -5.38 2.84 -20.63
N ILE A 278 -5.89 2.30 -19.51
CA ILE A 278 -7.29 2.48 -19.08
C ILE A 278 -7.40 3.84 -18.38
N ARG A 279 -8.46 4.58 -18.69
CA ARG A 279 -8.79 5.90 -18.11
C ARG A 279 -10.01 5.85 -17.19
N ASP A 280 -10.76 4.77 -17.26
CA ASP A 280 -11.93 4.55 -16.41
C ASP A 280 -11.49 4.06 -15.02
N SER A 281 -11.90 4.81 -13.99
CA SER A 281 -11.49 4.53 -12.60
C SER A 281 -12.06 3.22 -12.05
N GLU A 282 -13.26 2.83 -12.48
CA GLU A 282 -13.88 1.60 -12.02
C GLU A 282 -13.23 0.36 -12.65
N LYS A 283 -12.89 0.45 -13.95
CA LYS A 283 -12.08 -0.58 -14.62
C LYS A 283 -10.70 -0.71 -13.98
N LEU A 284 -10.06 0.44 -13.66
CA LEU A 284 -8.77 0.47 -12.96
C LEU A 284 -8.88 -0.14 -11.57
N ASP A 285 -9.98 0.08 -10.87
CA ASP A 285 -10.23 -0.48 -9.54
C ASP A 285 -10.30 -2.02 -9.59
N ARG A 286 -11.08 -2.58 -10.52
CA ARG A 286 -11.18 -4.02 -10.76
C ARG A 286 -9.88 -4.64 -11.27
N LEU A 287 -9.10 -3.89 -12.05
CA LEU A 287 -7.77 -4.32 -12.49
C LEU A 287 -6.80 -4.36 -11.31
N THR A 288 -6.83 -3.34 -10.45
CA THR A 288 -6.02 -3.24 -9.24
C THR A 288 -6.32 -4.41 -8.29
N LEU A 289 -7.58 -4.82 -8.16
CA LEU A 289 -7.95 -6.00 -7.40
C LEU A 289 -7.15 -7.24 -7.84
N ALA A 290 -7.03 -7.47 -9.15
CA ALA A 290 -6.26 -8.61 -9.65
C ALA A 290 -4.76 -8.48 -9.35
N VAL A 291 -4.19 -7.27 -9.47
CA VAL A 291 -2.78 -6.98 -9.14
C VAL A 291 -2.51 -7.19 -7.66
N VAL A 292 -3.40 -6.71 -6.79
CA VAL A 292 -3.31 -6.90 -5.33
C VAL A 292 -3.35 -8.38 -4.95
N PHE A 293 -4.21 -9.18 -5.58
CA PHE A 293 -4.24 -10.63 -5.34
C PHE A 293 -2.96 -11.34 -5.78
N ILE A 294 -2.37 -10.94 -6.92
CA ILE A 294 -1.07 -11.46 -7.37
C ILE A 294 0.01 -11.11 -6.36
N TYR A 295 0.07 -9.83 -5.96
CA TYR A 295 1.04 -9.34 -5.00
C TYR A 295 0.95 -10.08 -3.66
N LEU A 296 -0.27 -10.16 -3.10
CA LEU A 296 -0.52 -10.87 -1.84
C LEU A 296 -0.10 -12.34 -1.92
N TRP A 297 -0.44 -13.03 -3.03
CA TRP A 297 -0.04 -14.40 -3.24
C TRP A 297 1.47 -14.56 -3.26
N LEU A 298 2.20 -13.73 -4.03
CA LEU A 298 3.65 -13.81 -4.16
C LEU A 298 4.37 -13.47 -2.84
N VAL A 299 3.92 -12.43 -2.12
CA VAL A 299 4.45 -12.09 -0.79
C VAL A 299 4.18 -13.22 0.22
N ALA A 300 2.95 -13.76 0.23
CA ALA A 300 2.61 -14.87 1.12
C ALA A 300 3.43 -16.14 0.80
N PHE A 301 3.64 -16.44 -0.48
CA PHE A 301 4.46 -17.57 -0.91
C PHE A 301 5.92 -17.37 -0.54
N GLY A 302 6.50 -16.19 -0.86
CA GLY A 302 7.87 -15.84 -0.50
C GLY A 302 8.11 -15.89 1.01
N SER A 303 7.15 -15.44 1.83
CA SER A 303 7.25 -15.51 3.29
C SER A 303 7.38 -16.96 3.79
N LYS A 304 6.61 -17.89 3.19
CA LYS A 304 6.68 -19.31 3.53
C LYS A 304 7.97 -19.99 3.06
N ILE A 305 8.48 -19.61 1.88
CA ILE A 305 9.78 -20.09 1.39
C ILE A 305 10.91 -19.68 2.34
N ILE A 306 10.90 -18.42 2.78
CA ILE A 306 11.87 -17.91 3.76
C ILE A 306 11.75 -18.67 5.08
N LYS A 307 10.52 -18.86 5.61
CA LYS A 307 10.31 -19.59 6.86
C LYS A 307 10.82 -21.04 6.82
N ARG A 308 10.65 -21.69 5.67
CA ARG A 308 11.11 -23.07 5.46
C ARG A 308 12.62 -23.20 5.21
N GLY A 309 13.36 -22.07 5.24
CA GLY A 309 14.79 -22.07 4.97
C GLY A 309 15.16 -22.30 3.49
N LEU A 310 14.18 -22.26 2.56
CA LEU A 310 14.36 -22.59 1.15
C LEU A 310 14.76 -21.37 0.28
N ARG A 311 15.08 -20.23 0.92
CA ARG A 311 15.48 -18.99 0.22
C ARG A 311 16.66 -19.22 -0.74
N TYR A 312 17.60 -20.08 -0.36
CA TYR A 312 18.81 -20.37 -1.14
C TYR A 312 18.54 -20.97 -2.51
N LEU A 313 17.33 -21.46 -2.79
CA LEU A 313 16.96 -21.99 -4.10
C LEU A 313 16.83 -20.88 -5.17
N VAL A 314 16.54 -19.65 -4.76
CA VAL A 314 16.31 -18.51 -5.67
C VAL A 314 17.16 -17.29 -5.33
N ASP A 315 17.82 -17.26 -4.16
CA ASP A 315 18.63 -16.12 -3.72
C ASP A 315 20.00 -16.58 -3.24
N ARG A 316 20.98 -15.72 -3.36
CA ARG A 316 22.36 -15.99 -2.95
C ARG A 316 22.47 -16.22 -1.44
N ARG A 317 23.37 -17.11 -1.03
CA ARG A 317 23.58 -17.42 0.40
C ARG A 317 24.39 -16.36 1.11
N ASP A 318 25.36 -15.79 0.41
CA ASP A 318 26.30 -14.78 0.92
C ASP A 318 25.71 -13.37 0.98
N ARG A 319 24.76 -13.07 0.09
CA ARG A 319 24.13 -11.75 -0.02
C ARG A 319 22.62 -11.89 -0.26
N ARG A 320 21.82 -11.33 0.64
CA ARG A 320 20.36 -11.38 0.59
C ARG A 320 19.81 -10.19 -0.19
N ASP A 321 19.84 -10.26 -1.51
CA ASP A 321 19.48 -9.16 -2.40
C ASP A 321 17.99 -9.13 -2.74
N LEU A 322 17.34 -10.30 -2.79
CA LEU A 322 15.96 -10.37 -3.26
C LEU A 322 14.94 -9.98 -2.20
N SER A 323 13.94 -9.23 -2.63
CA SER A 323 12.76 -8.92 -1.81
C SER A 323 11.90 -10.17 -1.61
N ILE A 324 11.05 -10.12 -0.59
CA ILE A 324 10.10 -11.22 -0.31
C ILE A 324 9.13 -11.46 -1.48
N TYR A 325 8.73 -10.40 -2.20
CA TYR A 325 7.93 -10.49 -3.42
C TYR A 325 8.71 -11.21 -4.52
N ARG A 326 9.96 -10.81 -4.76
CA ARG A 326 10.81 -11.40 -5.80
C ARG A 326 11.14 -12.86 -5.51
N ILE A 327 11.41 -13.22 -4.25
CA ILE A 327 11.60 -14.62 -3.83
C ILE A 327 10.36 -15.46 -4.16
N GLY A 328 9.16 -14.91 -3.85
CA GLY A 328 7.91 -15.59 -4.19
C GLY A 328 7.73 -15.75 -5.69
N PHE A 329 8.04 -14.72 -6.46
CA PHE A 329 7.94 -14.73 -7.93
C PHE A 329 8.89 -15.77 -8.55
N ASP A 330 10.18 -15.71 -8.23
CA ASP A 330 11.20 -16.59 -8.80
C ASP A 330 10.97 -18.06 -8.41
N MET A 331 10.52 -18.31 -7.19
CA MET A 331 10.17 -19.66 -6.76
C MET A 331 8.94 -20.21 -7.52
N VAL A 332 7.94 -19.38 -7.81
CA VAL A 332 6.80 -19.80 -8.64
C VAL A 332 7.24 -20.12 -10.06
N GLU A 333 8.11 -19.29 -10.66
CA GLU A 333 8.67 -19.56 -12.01
C GLU A 333 9.46 -20.88 -12.02
N GLN A 334 10.29 -21.13 -11.00
CA GLN A 334 11.05 -22.39 -10.92
C GLN A 334 10.12 -23.60 -10.79
N LEU A 335 9.09 -23.55 -9.93
CA LEU A 335 8.14 -24.66 -9.79
C LEU A 335 7.33 -24.90 -11.07
N LEU A 336 7.01 -23.85 -11.82
CA LEU A 336 6.34 -23.98 -13.12
C LEU A 336 7.28 -24.59 -14.19
N ALA A 337 8.55 -24.21 -14.22
CA ALA A 337 9.55 -24.79 -15.10
C ALA A 337 9.75 -26.28 -14.82
N ASP A 338 9.72 -26.66 -13.54
CA ASP A 338 9.83 -28.07 -13.10
C ASP A 338 8.52 -28.88 -13.25
N ASN A 339 7.44 -28.30 -13.80
CA ASN A 339 6.09 -28.88 -13.86
C ASN A 339 5.54 -29.33 -12.48
N LYS A 340 5.99 -28.70 -11.40
CA LYS A 340 5.53 -28.99 -10.04
C LYS A 340 4.22 -28.29 -9.71
N SER A 341 3.44 -28.88 -8.80
CA SER A 341 2.17 -28.29 -8.34
C SER A 341 2.41 -27.02 -7.52
N LEU A 342 1.60 -25.98 -7.78
CA LEU A 342 1.65 -24.72 -7.06
C LEU A 342 0.57 -24.68 -5.96
N THR A 343 0.99 -24.38 -4.75
CA THR A 343 0.07 -24.06 -3.66
C THR A 343 -0.16 -22.57 -3.58
N VAL A 344 -1.41 -22.14 -3.61
CA VAL A 344 -1.79 -20.73 -3.49
C VAL A 344 -2.05 -20.38 -2.03
N PHE A 345 -1.27 -19.43 -1.52
CA PHE A 345 -1.45 -18.83 -0.19
C PHE A 345 -1.87 -17.37 -0.37
N LEU A 346 -2.88 -16.93 0.38
CA LEU A 346 -3.36 -15.54 0.40
C LEU A 346 -3.26 -14.92 1.80
N SER A 347 -2.57 -15.59 2.72
CA SER A 347 -2.25 -15.07 4.04
C SER A 347 -0.73 -15.15 4.22
N PRO A 348 -0.04 -14.01 4.31
CA PRO A 348 1.38 -13.97 4.61
C PRO A 348 1.66 -14.61 5.97
N TYR A 349 2.87 -15.12 6.15
CA TYR A 349 3.30 -15.67 7.43
C TYR A 349 3.74 -14.52 8.36
N HIS A 350 3.09 -14.41 9.50
CA HIS A 350 3.41 -13.45 10.57
C HIS A 350 4.34 -14.02 11.61
#